data_a893268258b3fe3ee542c09935df383b
#
_entry.id   a893268258b3fe3ee542c09935df383b
#
_cell.length_a   1.000
_cell.length_b   1.000
_cell.length_c   1.000
_cell.angle_alpha   90.00
_cell.angle_beta   90.00
_cell.angle_gamma   90.00
#
_symmetry.space_group_name_H-M   'P 1'
#
loop_
_entity.id
_entity.type
_entity.pdbx_description
1 polymer ?
#
loop_
_entity_poly.entity_id
_entity_poly.type
_entity_poly.pdbx_seq_one_letter_code
_entity_poly.pdbx_strand_id
1 'polypeptide(L)'
;MTEQTPIRVMFQFTLGHPFLIASDAAREQALAEWRDVLRKWKASGVRLIGTFATYGQPAAGYVHTVLLEIPHIEKLHEMNLDANRGTMGALKMGHHFTLGERNAFIEEWWQEG
;
A
#
# COMPACT_ATOMS: atom_id res chain seq x y z
N MET A 1 18.85 17.88 -17.57
CA MET A 1 17.82 17.56 -16.56
C MET A 1 17.95 16.12 -16.17
N THR A 2 18.13 15.88 -14.90
CA THR A 2 18.28 14.51 -14.42
C THR A 2 16.89 13.91 -14.17
N GLU A 3 16.61 12.79 -14.77
CA GLU A 3 15.38 12.07 -14.46
C GLU A 3 15.46 11.56 -13.03
N GLN A 4 14.38 11.74 -12.31
CA GLN A 4 14.30 11.18 -10.97
C GLN A 4 14.12 9.66 -11.07
N THR A 5 14.92 8.95 -10.32
CA THR A 5 14.77 7.50 -10.23
C THR A 5 13.48 7.18 -9.48
N PRO A 6 12.60 6.36 -10.05
CA PRO A 6 11.41 5.94 -9.34
C PRO A 6 11.74 5.23 -8.03
N ILE A 7 10.92 5.46 -7.04
CA ILE A 7 11.12 4.89 -5.71
C ILE A 7 10.19 3.71 -5.53
N ARG A 8 10.73 2.60 -5.05
CA ARG A 8 9.94 1.43 -4.67
C ARG A 8 9.41 1.62 -3.26
N VAL A 9 8.14 1.29 -3.09
CA VAL A 9 7.45 1.45 -1.81
C VAL A 9 6.77 0.14 -1.46
N MET A 10 7.02 -0.34 -0.26
CA MET A 10 6.24 -1.42 0.31
C MET A 10 5.25 -0.79 1.29
N PHE A 11 3.98 -0.83 0.93
CA PHE A 11 2.91 -0.34 1.77
C PHE A 11 2.24 -1.54 2.43
N GLN A 12 2.22 -1.54 3.75
CA GLN A 12 1.59 -2.62 4.52
C GLN A 12 0.52 -2.05 5.43
N PHE A 13 -0.59 -2.75 5.52
CA PHE A 13 -1.66 -2.37 6.43
C PHE A 13 -2.35 -3.61 6.99
N THR A 14 -2.93 -3.45 8.16
CA THR A 14 -3.62 -4.54 8.85
C THR A 14 -5.07 -4.17 9.09
N LEU A 15 -5.96 -5.05 8.68
CA LEU A 15 -7.37 -4.98 9.02
C LEU A 15 -7.58 -5.91 10.22
N GLY A 16 -7.89 -5.33 11.35
CA GLY A 16 -8.02 -6.10 12.57
C GLY A 16 -9.39 -5.96 13.19
N HIS A 17 -9.42 -6.01 14.51
CA HIS A 17 -10.66 -6.00 15.27
C HIS A 17 -11.62 -4.85 14.92
N PRO A 18 -11.17 -3.59 14.79
CA PRO A 18 -12.10 -2.50 14.45
C PRO A 18 -12.86 -2.74 13.15
N PHE A 19 -12.19 -3.32 12.15
CA PHE A 19 -12.84 -3.63 10.87
C PHE A 19 -13.79 -4.82 11.02
N LEU A 20 -13.39 -5.84 11.77
CA LEU A 20 -14.17 -7.06 11.93
C LEU A 20 -15.49 -6.82 12.69
N ILE A 21 -15.49 -5.93 13.67
CA ILE A 21 -16.69 -5.63 14.47
C ILE A 21 -17.54 -4.51 13.87
N ALA A 22 -17.07 -3.85 12.81
CA ALA A 22 -17.83 -2.80 12.15
C ALA A 22 -19.09 -3.37 11.50
N SER A 23 -20.08 -2.51 11.29
CA SER A 23 -21.28 -2.91 10.55
C SER A 23 -20.93 -3.24 9.10
N ASP A 24 -21.78 -4.01 8.44
CA ASP A 24 -21.59 -4.32 7.01
C ASP A 24 -21.53 -3.04 6.19
N ALA A 25 -22.39 -2.06 6.49
CA ALA A 25 -22.40 -0.79 5.79
C ALA A 25 -21.06 -0.03 5.97
N ALA A 26 -20.50 -0.02 7.19
CA ALA A 26 -19.24 0.64 7.46
C ALA A 26 -18.09 -0.06 6.73
N ARG A 27 -18.07 -1.38 6.70
CA ARG A 27 -17.05 -2.14 5.96
C ARG A 27 -17.12 -1.88 4.47
N GLU A 28 -18.33 -1.89 3.90
CA GLU A 28 -18.54 -1.60 2.48
C GLU A 28 -18.08 -0.18 2.14
N GLN A 29 -18.43 0.78 2.99
CA GLN A 29 -18.00 2.16 2.81
C GLN A 29 -16.48 2.28 2.85
N ALA A 30 -15.83 1.63 3.81
CA ALA A 30 -14.36 1.63 3.91
C ALA A 30 -13.71 1.06 2.66
N LEU A 31 -14.21 -0.06 2.16
CA LEU A 31 -13.67 -0.70 0.97
C LEU A 31 -13.90 0.14 -0.29
N ALA A 32 -15.05 0.80 -0.40
CA ALA A 32 -15.33 1.69 -1.52
C ALA A 32 -14.40 2.90 -1.53
N GLU A 33 -14.20 3.53 -0.38
CA GLU A 33 -13.27 4.65 -0.24
C GLU A 33 -11.84 4.24 -0.58
N TRP A 34 -11.42 3.06 -0.11
CA TRP A 34 -10.08 2.55 -0.38
C TRP A 34 -9.86 2.27 -1.86
N ARG A 35 -10.86 1.74 -2.51
CA ARG A 35 -10.83 1.51 -3.96
C ARG A 35 -10.62 2.82 -4.72
N ASP A 36 -11.29 3.88 -4.29
CA ASP A 36 -11.15 5.20 -4.88
C ASP A 36 -9.76 5.77 -4.64
N VAL A 37 -9.19 5.57 -3.45
CA VAL A 37 -7.82 5.98 -3.14
C VAL A 37 -6.83 5.29 -4.08
N LEU A 38 -6.96 3.98 -4.28
CA LEU A 38 -6.07 3.23 -5.18
C LEU A 38 -6.19 3.72 -6.62
N ARG A 39 -7.39 4.03 -7.07
CA ARG A 39 -7.61 4.61 -8.41
C ARG A 39 -6.95 5.97 -8.55
N LYS A 40 -7.05 6.79 -7.51
CA LYS A 40 -6.41 8.10 -7.46
C LYS A 40 -4.89 7.97 -7.58
N TRP A 41 -4.30 7.06 -6.82
CA TRP A 41 -2.86 6.82 -6.89
C TRP A 41 -2.45 6.37 -8.30
N LYS A 42 -3.17 5.42 -8.87
CA LYS A 42 -2.90 4.94 -10.22
C LYS A 42 -2.95 6.08 -11.24
N ALA A 43 -3.98 6.93 -11.16
CA ALA A 43 -4.15 8.06 -12.08
C ALA A 43 -3.04 9.10 -11.94
N SER A 44 -2.39 9.18 -10.78
CA SER A 44 -1.34 10.16 -10.50
C SER A 44 0.08 9.63 -10.70
N GLY A 45 0.23 8.47 -11.32
CA GLY A 45 1.54 7.94 -11.70
C GLY A 45 2.13 6.88 -10.79
N VAL A 46 1.38 6.43 -9.78
CA VAL A 46 1.80 5.31 -8.95
C VAL A 46 1.57 4.02 -9.72
N ARG A 47 2.55 3.14 -9.74
CA ARG A 47 2.48 1.89 -10.47
C ARG A 47 2.49 0.72 -9.51
N LEU A 48 1.58 -0.22 -9.70
CA LEU A 48 1.55 -1.44 -8.91
C LEU A 48 2.58 -2.43 -9.45
N ILE A 49 3.46 -2.90 -8.56
CA ILE A 49 4.43 -3.95 -8.88
C ILE A 49 3.85 -5.32 -8.54
N GLY A 50 3.21 -5.42 -7.40
CA GLY A 50 2.57 -6.66 -6.96
C GLY A 50 1.94 -6.47 -5.60
N THR A 51 1.18 -7.46 -5.18
CA THR A 51 0.52 -7.42 -3.88
C THR A 51 0.32 -8.85 -3.37
N PHE A 52 0.31 -9.00 -2.04
CA PHE A 52 -0.04 -10.27 -1.42
C PHE A 52 -0.60 -10.04 -0.02
N ALA A 53 -1.32 -11.02 0.47
CA ALA A 53 -1.79 -11.04 1.85
C ALA A 53 -0.99 -12.08 2.61
N THR A 54 -0.53 -11.74 3.80
CA THR A 54 0.24 -12.64 4.64
C THR A 54 -0.69 -13.47 5.50
N TYR A 55 -0.48 -14.77 5.51
CA TYR A 55 -1.21 -15.69 6.37
C TYR A 55 -0.32 -16.12 7.54
N GLY A 56 -0.94 -16.47 8.65
CA GLY A 56 -0.24 -17.15 9.72
C GLY A 56 0.62 -16.28 10.62
N GLN A 57 0.31 -15.01 10.71
CA GLN A 57 0.93 -14.11 11.69
C GLN A 57 -0.01 -14.00 12.90
N PRO A 58 0.12 -14.86 13.90
CA PRO A 58 -0.88 -14.94 14.98
C PRO A 58 -1.05 -13.65 15.77
N ALA A 59 0.02 -12.87 15.89
CA ALA A 59 -0.01 -11.65 16.69
C ALA A 59 -0.58 -10.45 15.93
N ALA A 60 -0.54 -10.47 14.61
CA ALA A 60 -0.91 -9.31 13.79
C ALA A 60 -2.15 -9.50 12.92
N GLY A 61 -2.64 -10.73 12.78
CA GLY A 61 -3.73 -11.03 11.86
C GLY A 61 -3.27 -10.96 10.41
N TYR A 62 -4.13 -10.53 9.52
CA TYR A 62 -3.77 -10.36 8.12
C TYR A 62 -2.96 -9.09 7.93
N VAL A 63 -1.83 -9.23 7.27
CA VAL A 63 -1.05 -8.10 6.81
C VAL A 63 -1.18 -8.07 5.28
N HIS A 64 -1.73 -6.99 4.78
CA HIS A 64 -1.82 -6.76 3.35
C HIS A 64 -0.58 -6.00 2.91
N THR A 65 0.13 -6.52 1.92
CA THR A 65 1.35 -5.92 1.41
C THR A 65 1.15 -5.52 -0.04
N VAL A 66 1.45 -4.28 -0.35
CA VAL A 66 1.32 -3.73 -1.71
C VAL A 66 2.68 -3.16 -2.10
N LEU A 67 3.25 -3.67 -3.19
CA LEU A 67 4.51 -3.20 -3.72
C LEU A 67 4.23 -2.22 -4.85
N LEU A 68 4.70 -1.00 -4.67
CA LEU A 68 4.40 0.11 -5.57
C LEU A 68 5.70 0.76 -6.07
N GLU A 69 5.57 1.50 -7.15
CA GLU A 69 6.62 2.39 -7.62
C GLU A 69 6.02 3.78 -7.73
N ILE A 70 6.66 4.75 -7.09
CA ILE A 70 6.18 6.13 -7.08
C ILE A 70 7.15 7.02 -7.84
N PRO A 71 6.66 8.09 -8.49
CA PRO A 71 7.52 8.93 -9.35
C PRO A 71 8.52 9.79 -8.55
N HIS A 72 8.18 10.19 -7.35
CA HIS A 72 9.03 11.02 -6.51
C HIS A 72 8.59 10.94 -5.05
N ILE A 73 9.50 11.34 -4.15
CA ILE A 73 9.29 11.18 -2.70
C ILE A 73 8.11 11.99 -2.16
N GLU A 74 7.81 13.13 -2.74
CA GLU A 74 6.70 13.97 -2.31
C GLU A 74 5.35 13.26 -2.43
N LYS A 75 5.26 12.32 -3.36
CA LYS A 75 4.06 11.51 -3.54
C LYS A 75 3.73 10.70 -2.29
N LEU A 76 4.75 10.26 -1.56
CA LEU A 76 4.57 9.47 -0.35
C LEU A 76 3.79 10.23 0.72
N HIS A 77 4.04 11.53 0.88
CA HIS A 77 3.33 12.34 1.86
C HIS A 77 1.83 12.36 1.57
N GLU A 78 1.46 12.56 0.33
CA GLU A 78 0.07 12.53 -0.11
C GLU A 78 -0.56 11.16 0.13
N MET A 79 0.16 10.08 -0.20
CA MET A 79 -0.33 8.73 -0.01
C MET A 79 -0.54 8.42 1.48
N ASN A 80 0.34 8.88 2.34
CA ASN A 80 0.20 8.69 3.78
C ASN A 80 -1.05 9.41 4.32
N LEU A 81 -1.31 10.62 3.84
CA LEU A 81 -2.53 11.34 4.21
C LEU A 81 -3.77 10.57 3.75
N ASP A 82 -3.75 10.08 2.52
CA ASP A 82 -4.87 9.31 1.97
C ASP A 82 -5.14 8.05 2.78
N ALA A 83 -4.08 7.37 3.21
CA ALA A 83 -4.21 6.13 3.99
C ALA A 83 -4.83 6.35 5.37
N ASN A 84 -4.81 7.58 5.87
CA ASN A 84 -5.35 7.92 7.19
C ASN A 84 -6.75 8.54 7.13
N ARG A 85 -7.28 8.80 5.94
CA ARG A 85 -8.58 9.44 5.79
C ARG A 85 -9.73 8.46 5.78
N GLY A 86 -10.90 8.99 6.10
CA GLY A 86 -12.17 8.31 5.91
C GLY A 86 -12.39 7.12 6.81
N THR A 87 -13.32 6.30 6.39
CA THR A 87 -13.77 5.13 7.15
C THR A 87 -12.66 4.09 7.27
N MET A 88 -11.92 3.84 6.19
CA MET A 88 -10.80 2.89 6.24
C MET A 88 -9.71 3.38 7.19
N GLY A 89 -9.42 4.68 7.18
CA GLY A 89 -8.45 5.26 8.12
C GLY A 89 -8.83 5.02 9.57
N ALA A 90 -10.13 5.04 9.87
CA ALA A 90 -10.64 4.81 11.22
C ALA A 90 -10.67 3.32 11.59
N LEU A 91 -10.89 2.43 10.62
CA LEU A 91 -11.10 1.02 10.89
C LEU A 91 -9.84 0.15 10.79
N LYS A 92 -8.82 0.58 10.07
CA LYS A 92 -7.58 -0.19 10.01
C LYS A 92 -6.82 -0.11 11.34
N MET A 93 -6.07 -1.13 11.66
CA MET A 93 -5.24 -1.13 12.87
C MET A 93 -4.00 -0.26 12.73
N GLY A 94 -3.48 -0.15 11.53
CA GLY A 94 -2.30 0.65 11.27
C GLY A 94 -1.76 0.40 9.88
N HIS A 95 -0.83 1.23 9.48
CA HIS A 95 -0.13 1.05 8.23
C HIS A 95 1.29 1.58 8.34
N HIS A 96 2.15 1.15 7.43
CA HIS A 96 3.46 1.76 7.28
C HIS A 96 3.95 1.62 5.85
N PHE A 97 4.88 2.49 5.51
CA PHE A 97 5.56 2.50 4.23
C PHE A 97 7.04 2.22 4.43
N THR A 98 7.58 1.31 3.64
CA THR A 98 9.02 1.06 3.59
C THR A 98 9.50 1.48 2.21
N LEU A 99 10.53 2.31 2.18
CA LEU A 99 11.06 2.87 0.93
C LEU A 99 12.31 2.16 0.49
N GLY A 100 12.50 2.08 -0.79
CA GLY A 100 13.72 1.52 -1.36
C GLY A 100 13.83 1.86 -2.83
N GLU A 101 14.90 1.38 -3.41
CA GLU A 101 15.13 1.50 -4.83
C GLU A 101 15.04 0.14 -5.49
N ARG A 102 14.86 0.16 -6.77
CA ARG A 102 14.90 -1.05 -7.60
C ARG A 102 16.22 -1.78 -7.39
N ASN A 103 16.14 -3.07 -7.12
CA ASN A 103 17.33 -3.89 -6.93
C ASN A 103 17.76 -4.52 -8.28
N ALA A 104 18.56 -3.79 -9.03
CA ALA A 104 18.96 -4.20 -10.35
C ALA A 104 19.81 -5.48 -10.37
N PHE A 105 20.59 -5.73 -9.32
CA PHE A 105 21.39 -6.96 -9.23
C PHE A 105 20.51 -8.20 -9.20
N ILE A 106 19.51 -8.18 -8.34
CA ILE A 106 18.64 -9.34 -8.17
C ILE A 106 17.81 -9.57 -9.43
N GLU A 107 17.32 -8.49 -10.04
CA GLU A 107 16.55 -8.58 -11.27
C GLU A 107 17.37 -9.21 -12.40
N GLU A 108 18.61 -8.77 -12.54
CA GLU A 108 19.53 -9.29 -13.56
C GLU A 108 19.83 -10.76 -13.32
N TRP A 109 20.18 -11.13 -12.10
CA TRP A 109 20.45 -12.52 -11.74
C TRP A 109 19.24 -13.42 -11.96
N TRP A 110 18.07 -12.92 -11.65
CA TRP A 110 16.84 -13.67 -11.86
C TRP A 110 16.59 -13.99 -13.34
N GLN A 111 16.89 -13.03 -14.20
CA GLN A 111 16.73 -13.21 -15.64
C GLN A 111 17.75 -14.18 -16.23
N GLU A 112 18.95 -14.23 -15.69
CA GLU A 112 20.00 -15.16 -16.11
C GLU A 112 19.70 -16.62 -15.73
N GLY A 113 19.03 -16.80 -14.64
CA GLY A 113 18.67 -18.11 -14.11
C GLY A 113 17.56 -18.77 -14.87
#